data_f161f0c642fb13115d23af05f516f595
#
_entry.id   f161f0c642fb13115d23af05f516f595
#
_cell.length_a   1.000
_cell.length_b   1.000
_cell.length_c   1.000
_cell.angle_alpha   90.00
_cell.angle_beta   90.00
_cell.angle_gamma   90.00
#
_symmetry.space_group_name_H-M   'P 1'
#
loop_
_entity.id
_entity.type
_entity.pdbx_description
1 polymer ?
#
loop_
_entity_poly.entity_id
_entity_poly.type
_entity_poly.pdbx_seq_one_letter_code
_entity_poly.pdbx_strand_id
1 'polypeptide(L)'
;GGGLAQHKMGSLQDLPHAQMMRPITKFAEQVLTTERIPDMIAMAARESFSGAYGPSYLEISRDVLDREIHIDKAVIPKPGHYRASVKSIGDPADIERLADALVSAERPAILFGQQVWAARGHNEAIALLRGLDIPGYFNGASRGLLPPGDPHHFDRTRSLAFGKADVVVIVGTPFDFRMGYGKRINVPTLVQIDQDYRTVGKNRDITFGLVGDPGAILKAVLDAATAKIDNSKRQLRRQWMKQLTDAEAAATQKLMPLFTSDQSPIHPFRVAWELNEFLGEDTIYIGDGGDVVTISAQAVRPRNPGQWMDPGALGSLGVGTGFAIAAKLANPDKEVLCYYGDGSFGMTAFDMETANRFGVPYLAVIGNNSAMNQIRYGQISKYGEQRGNVGNLLGDVPFGKFAEMLGGYGEEVREASKIAGALQRGRESIARTGKSAVINIWVDPREYAPGTKNQTMYK
;
A
#
# COMPACT_ATOMS: atom_id res chain seq x y z
N GLY A 1 -22.60 25.17 0.45
CA GLY A 1 -22.18 26.55 0.55
C GLY A 1 -23.07 27.51 -0.23
N GLY A 2 -22.75 28.79 -0.19
CA GLY A 2 -23.43 29.82 -0.99
C GLY A 2 -23.09 29.73 -2.48
N GLY A 3 -23.86 30.46 -3.30
CA GLY A 3 -23.58 30.65 -4.71
C GLY A 3 -22.40 31.61 -4.94
N LEU A 4 -21.89 31.69 -6.18
CA LEU A 4 -20.82 32.62 -6.55
C LEU A 4 -21.13 34.07 -6.24
N ALA A 5 -22.41 34.47 -6.39
CA ALA A 5 -22.88 35.82 -6.04
C ALA A 5 -22.75 36.16 -4.56
N GLN A 6 -22.61 35.16 -3.69
CA GLN A 6 -22.47 35.29 -2.25
C GLN A 6 -21.02 35.01 -1.77
N HIS A 7 -20.05 35.00 -2.68
CA HIS A 7 -18.65 34.75 -2.37
C HIS A 7 -18.10 35.75 -1.34
N LYS A 8 -17.54 35.25 -0.25
CA LYS A 8 -17.01 36.02 0.90
C LYS A 8 -18.07 36.81 1.68
N MET A 9 -19.34 36.46 1.57
CA MET A 9 -20.42 37.10 2.35
C MET A 9 -20.72 36.36 3.67
N GLY A 10 -19.97 35.32 4.03
CA GLY A 10 -20.21 34.53 5.23
C GLY A 10 -21.37 33.56 5.09
N SER A 11 -21.57 33.02 3.90
CA SER A 11 -22.55 31.95 3.65
C SER A 11 -22.23 30.68 4.42
N LEU A 12 -23.20 29.79 4.57
CA LEU A 12 -22.97 28.47 5.18
C LEU A 12 -21.78 27.75 4.49
N GLN A 13 -20.80 27.34 5.28
CA GLN A 13 -19.59 26.64 4.78
C GLN A 13 -18.74 27.49 3.81
N ASP A 14 -18.72 28.81 4.00
CA ASP A 14 -17.93 29.74 3.19
C ASP A 14 -16.45 29.72 3.58
N LEU A 15 -15.72 28.75 3.02
CA LEU A 15 -14.27 28.57 3.21
C LEU A 15 -13.57 28.61 1.84
N PRO A 16 -12.31 29.01 1.78
CA PRO A 16 -11.54 29.01 0.54
C PRO A 16 -11.04 27.59 0.20
N HIS A 17 -11.96 26.66 -0.06
CA HIS A 17 -11.67 25.23 -0.19
C HIS A 17 -10.63 24.92 -1.27
N ALA A 18 -10.74 25.49 -2.48
CA ALA A 18 -9.76 25.26 -3.53
C ALA A 18 -8.36 25.71 -3.12
N GLN A 19 -8.24 26.83 -2.40
CA GLN A 19 -6.96 27.32 -1.88
C GLN A 19 -6.39 26.40 -0.80
N MET A 20 -7.24 25.86 0.08
CA MET A 20 -6.84 24.91 1.13
C MET A 20 -6.39 23.58 0.55
N MET A 21 -6.98 23.15 -0.57
CA MET A 21 -6.66 21.87 -1.22
C MET A 21 -5.42 21.93 -2.13
N ARG A 22 -5.02 23.10 -2.62
CA ARG A 22 -3.85 23.26 -3.52
C ARG A 22 -2.56 22.62 -3.03
N PRO A 23 -2.15 22.77 -1.75
CA PRO A 23 -0.89 22.19 -1.27
C PRO A 23 -0.86 20.64 -1.23
N ILE A 24 -2.02 19.99 -1.22
CA ILE A 24 -2.17 18.55 -1.04
C ILE A 24 -2.74 17.83 -2.28
N THR A 25 -2.97 18.57 -3.36
CA THR A 25 -3.50 18.04 -4.62
C THR A 25 -2.63 18.45 -5.81
N LYS A 26 -2.75 17.72 -6.90
CA LYS A 26 -2.11 18.09 -8.17
C LYS A 26 -2.83 19.22 -8.90
N PHE A 27 -4.13 19.31 -8.65
CA PHE A 27 -5.02 20.28 -9.28
C PHE A 27 -6.14 20.63 -8.29
N ALA A 28 -6.40 21.92 -8.06
CA ALA A 28 -7.48 22.38 -7.20
C ALA A 28 -8.05 23.68 -7.78
N GLU A 29 -9.25 23.61 -8.33
CA GLU A 29 -9.89 24.76 -8.97
C GLU A 29 -11.39 24.82 -8.67
N GLN A 30 -11.96 26.02 -8.84
CA GLN A 30 -13.39 26.26 -8.76
C GLN A 30 -14.01 26.29 -10.15
N VAL A 31 -15.13 25.60 -10.33
CA VAL A 31 -15.92 25.64 -11.56
C VAL A 31 -16.83 26.88 -11.54
N LEU A 32 -16.68 27.76 -12.50
CA LEU A 32 -17.33 29.05 -12.51
C LEU A 32 -18.63 29.08 -13.31
N THR A 33 -18.86 28.13 -14.21
CA THR A 33 -20.08 28.05 -15.04
C THR A 33 -20.53 26.61 -15.23
N THR A 34 -21.83 26.41 -15.34
CA THR A 34 -22.46 25.09 -15.51
C THR A 34 -22.00 24.41 -16.81
N GLU A 35 -21.82 25.17 -17.87
CA GLU A 35 -21.33 24.69 -19.17
C GLU A 35 -19.94 24.00 -19.08
N ARG A 36 -19.12 24.46 -18.11
CA ARG A 36 -17.76 24.01 -17.90
C ARG A 36 -17.61 22.82 -16.96
N ILE A 37 -18.68 22.34 -16.32
CA ILE A 37 -18.60 21.21 -15.38
C ILE A 37 -17.94 19.98 -16.04
N PRO A 38 -18.38 19.49 -17.22
CA PRO A 38 -17.82 18.27 -17.80
C PRO A 38 -16.35 18.39 -18.20
N ASP A 39 -15.94 19.50 -18.81
CA ASP A 39 -14.55 19.68 -19.22
C ASP A 39 -13.62 19.93 -18.03
N MET A 40 -14.08 20.59 -16.96
CA MET A 40 -13.31 20.74 -15.72
C MET A 40 -13.12 19.39 -15.00
N ILE A 41 -14.14 18.53 -14.99
CA ILE A 41 -13.98 17.15 -14.49
C ILE A 41 -12.94 16.39 -15.31
N ALA A 42 -12.98 16.49 -16.64
CA ALA A 42 -11.99 15.86 -17.52
C ALA A 42 -10.57 16.42 -17.29
N MET A 43 -10.45 17.73 -17.04
CA MET A 43 -9.17 18.37 -16.70
C MET A 43 -8.65 17.84 -15.35
N ALA A 44 -9.47 17.81 -14.31
CA ALA A 44 -9.11 17.27 -13.01
C ALA A 44 -8.65 15.79 -13.11
N ALA A 45 -9.39 14.98 -13.87
CA ALA A 45 -9.02 13.59 -14.12
C ALA A 45 -7.69 13.48 -14.89
N ARG A 46 -7.47 14.30 -15.92
CA ARG A 46 -6.20 14.34 -16.66
C ARG A 46 -5.02 14.67 -15.73
N GLU A 47 -5.16 15.69 -14.89
CA GLU A 47 -4.12 16.05 -13.93
C GLU A 47 -3.85 14.94 -12.91
N SER A 48 -4.90 14.27 -12.41
CA SER A 48 -4.76 13.14 -11.48
C SER A 48 -3.95 12.00 -12.05
N PHE A 49 -4.12 11.69 -13.32
CA PHE A 49 -3.54 10.52 -14.00
C PHE A 49 -2.30 10.84 -14.84
N SER A 50 -1.82 12.08 -14.88
CA SER A 50 -0.62 12.46 -15.64
C SER A 50 0.65 12.33 -14.78
N GLY A 51 1.69 11.69 -15.28
CA GLY A 51 2.90 11.40 -14.50
C GLY A 51 2.60 10.54 -13.27
N ALA A 52 3.24 10.83 -12.14
CA ALA A 52 2.89 10.18 -10.87
C ALA A 52 1.45 10.53 -10.46
N TYR A 53 0.64 9.50 -10.22
CA TYR A 53 -0.76 9.67 -9.88
C TYR A 53 -0.94 10.41 -8.54
N GLY A 54 -1.96 11.24 -8.48
CA GLY A 54 -2.28 12.00 -7.28
C GLY A 54 -3.67 12.63 -7.34
N PRO A 55 -4.17 13.15 -6.23
CA PRO A 55 -5.53 13.69 -6.14
C PRO A 55 -5.68 15.00 -6.90
N SER A 56 -6.90 15.25 -7.38
CA SER A 56 -7.37 16.55 -7.85
C SER A 56 -8.63 16.94 -7.08
N TYR A 57 -8.86 18.23 -6.98
CA TYR A 57 -10.01 18.81 -6.30
C TYR A 57 -10.77 19.77 -7.21
N LEU A 58 -12.09 19.67 -7.21
CA LEU A 58 -12.98 20.64 -7.84
C LEU A 58 -14.01 21.13 -6.84
N GLU A 59 -14.16 22.44 -6.79
CA GLU A 59 -15.23 23.12 -6.06
C GLU A 59 -16.30 23.59 -7.04
N ILE A 60 -17.57 23.21 -6.79
CA ILE A 60 -18.69 23.59 -7.62
C ILE A 60 -19.73 24.27 -6.73
N SER A 61 -19.99 25.53 -6.96
CA SER A 61 -20.96 26.31 -6.18
C SER A 61 -22.38 25.87 -6.51
N ARG A 62 -23.31 26.10 -5.56
CA ARG A 62 -24.68 25.66 -5.67
C ARG A 62 -25.40 26.25 -6.89
N ASP A 63 -25.24 27.55 -7.17
CA ASP A 63 -25.83 28.23 -8.31
C ASP A 63 -25.33 27.70 -9.66
N VAL A 64 -24.08 27.21 -9.71
CA VAL A 64 -23.51 26.51 -10.87
C VAL A 64 -24.11 25.12 -11.04
N LEU A 65 -24.40 24.41 -9.93
CA LEU A 65 -25.02 23.08 -9.96
C LEU A 65 -26.51 23.13 -10.28
N ASP A 66 -27.23 24.11 -9.72
CA ASP A 66 -28.69 24.21 -9.83
C ASP A 66 -29.14 24.87 -11.15
N ARG A 67 -28.21 25.51 -11.88
CA ARG A 67 -28.53 26.20 -13.13
C ARG A 67 -28.79 25.20 -14.25
N GLU A 68 -29.97 25.35 -14.86
CA GLU A 68 -30.36 24.60 -16.06
C GLU A 68 -29.76 25.24 -17.31
N ILE A 69 -29.19 24.39 -18.18
CA ILE A 69 -28.65 24.76 -19.48
C ILE A 69 -29.14 23.78 -20.56
N HIS A 70 -29.17 24.23 -21.81
CA HIS A 70 -29.34 23.31 -22.93
C HIS A 70 -28.09 22.46 -23.10
N ILE A 71 -28.24 21.15 -23.34
CA ILE A 71 -27.12 20.20 -23.40
C ILE A 71 -26.05 20.57 -24.43
N ASP A 72 -26.45 21.20 -25.52
CA ASP A 72 -25.53 21.62 -26.59
C ASP A 72 -24.56 22.73 -26.15
N LYS A 73 -24.81 23.39 -25.03
CA LYS A 73 -23.91 24.39 -24.45
C LYS A 73 -22.83 23.72 -23.55
N ALA A 74 -23.04 22.49 -23.13
CA ALA A 74 -22.08 21.78 -22.32
C ALA A 74 -20.94 21.18 -23.18
N VAL A 75 -19.71 21.45 -22.81
CA VAL A 75 -18.55 20.83 -23.47
C VAL A 75 -18.31 19.47 -22.83
N ILE A 76 -18.89 18.41 -23.42
CA ILE A 76 -18.76 17.05 -22.92
C ILE A 76 -17.61 16.35 -23.65
N PRO A 77 -16.47 16.09 -22.98
CA PRO A 77 -15.35 15.36 -23.56
C PRO A 77 -15.74 13.92 -23.89
N LYS A 78 -15.27 13.42 -25.02
CA LYS A 78 -15.47 12.02 -25.39
C LYS A 78 -14.73 11.10 -24.41
N PRO A 79 -15.34 10.00 -23.95
CA PRO A 79 -14.68 9.01 -23.10
C PRO A 79 -13.36 8.53 -23.72
N GLY A 80 -12.30 8.49 -22.92
CA GLY A 80 -10.95 8.09 -23.37
C GLY A 80 -10.15 9.17 -24.11
N HIS A 81 -10.76 10.31 -24.51
CA HIS A 81 -10.07 11.37 -25.29
C HIS A 81 -9.62 12.57 -24.42
N TYR A 82 -9.88 12.54 -23.12
CA TYR A 82 -9.54 13.66 -22.22
C TYR A 82 -8.09 13.69 -21.76
N ARG A 83 -7.32 12.62 -22.03
CA ARG A 83 -5.88 12.51 -21.72
C ARG A 83 -5.13 11.72 -22.78
N ALA A 84 -3.80 11.92 -22.85
CA ALA A 84 -2.96 11.08 -23.66
C ALA A 84 -2.84 9.67 -23.10
N SER A 85 -2.83 8.68 -23.96
CA SER A 85 -2.56 7.26 -23.62
C SER A 85 -1.09 6.87 -23.78
N VAL A 86 -0.24 7.81 -24.23
CA VAL A 86 1.19 7.58 -24.49
C VAL A 86 1.93 7.36 -23.17
N LYS A 87 2.79 6.34 -23.17
CA LYS A 87 3.69 6.02 -22.05
C LYS A 87 5.10 6.51 -22.37
N SER A 88 5.66 7.36 -21.53
CA SER A 88 7.05 7.80 -21.65
C SER A 88 8.00 6.70 -21.19
N ILE A 89 9.08 6.47 -21.91
CA ILE A 89 10.14 5.53 -21.54
C ILE A 89 11.45 6.22 -21.11
N GLY A 90 11.50 7.55 -21.15
CA GLY A 90 12.72 8.32 -20.89
C GLY A 90 13.67 8.33 -22.11
N ASP A 91 14.96 8.56 -21.83
CA ASP A 91 15.99 8.59 -22.86
C ASP A 91 16.37 7.15 -23.29
N PRO A 92 16.37 6.83 -24.60
CA PRO A 92 16.83 5.54 -25.10
C PRO A 92 18.26 5.19 -24.69
N ALA A 93 19.15 6.17 -24.55
CA ALA A 93 20.53 5.92 -24.10
C ALA A 93 20.58 5.43 -22.64
N ASP A 94 19.70 5.92 -21.76
CA ASP A 94 19.59 5.43 -20.39
C ASP A 94 18.93 4.05 -20.31
N ILE A 95 18.01 3.72 -21.24
CA ILE A 95 17.46 2.35 -21.38
C ILE A 95 18.60 1.37 -21.71
N GLU A 96 19.42 1.68 -22.73
CA GLU A 96 20.58 0.86 -23.11
C GLU A 96 21.58 0.74 -21.97
N ARG A 97 21.87 1.84 -21.29
CA ARG A 97 22.77 1.87 -20.14
C ARG A 97 22.28 0.97 -19.00
N LEU A 98 20.98 0.96 -18.71
CA LEU A 98 20.40 0.09 -17.69
C LEU A 98 20.42 -1.38 -18.13
N ALA A 99 20.11 -1.66 -19.40
CA ALA A 99 20.20 -3.00 -19.95
C ALA A 99 21.63 -3.55 -19.84
N ASP A 100 22.66 -2.77 -20.21
CA ASP A 100 24.06 -3.14 -20.10
C ASP A 100 24.48 -3.39 -18.64
N ALA A 101 24.04 -2.52 -17.73
CA ALA A 101 24.30 -2.70 -16.29
C ALA A 101 23.70 -4.00 -15.76
N LEU A 102 22.45 -4.32 -16.13
CA LEU A 102 21.78 -5.54 -15.69
C LEU A 102 22.37 -6.81 -16.34
N VAL A 103 22.76 -6.74 -17.61
CA VAL A 103 23.38 -7.89 -18.30
C VAL A 103 24.76 -8.22 -17.72
N SER A 104 25.55 -7.20 -17.42
CA SER A 104 26.91 -7.38 -16.85
C SER A 104 26.91 -7.72 -15.36
N ALA A 105 25.82 -7.48 -14.65
CA ALA A 105 25.71 -7.71 -13.21
C ALA A 105 25.81 -9.21 -12.85
N GLU A 106 26.52 -9.49 -11.77
CA GLU A 106 26.64 -10.82 -11.16
C GLU A 106 25.67 -11.00 -9.99
N ARG A 107 25.38 -9.91 -9.28
CA ARG A 107 24.50 -9.84 -8.12
C ARG A 107 23.51 -8.69 -8.22
N PRO A 108 22.66 -8.65 -9.26
CA PRO A 108 21.62 -7.62 -9.35
C PRO A 108 20.53 -7.82 -8.30
N ALA A 109 19.80 -6.76 -7.97
CA ALA A 109 18.57 -6.82 -7.20
C ALA A 109 17.61 -5.69 -7.62
N ILE A 110 16.31 -5.97 -7.67
CA ILE A 110 15.29 -4.97 -8.03
C ILE A 110 14.23 -4.87 -6.92
N LEU A 111 13.90 -3.64 -6.53
CA LEU A 111 12.75 -3.35 -5.67
C LEU A 111 11.66 -2.67 -6.48
N PHE A 112 10.46 -3.25 -6.44
CA PHE A 112 9.26 -2.69 -7.05
C PHE A 112 8.38 -2.02 -6.00
N GLY A 113 7.89 -0.83 -6.32
CA GLY A 113 6.96 -0.07 -5.49
C GLY A 113 5.60 0.13 -6.15
N GLN A 114 4.74 0.86 -5.45
CA GLN A 114 3.33 1.01 -5.80
C GLN A 114 3.06 1.54 -7.23
N GLN A 115 3.99 2.31 -7.84
CA GLN A 115 3.79 2.83 -9.19
C GLN A 115 3.78 1.72 -10.24
N VAL A 116 4.44 0.58 -10.01
CA VAL A 116 4.40 -0.58 -10.93
C VAL A 116 2.99 -1.15 -11.01
N TRP A 117 2.30 -1.28 -9.86
CA TRP A 117 0.91 -1.69 -9.83
C TRP A 117 -0.01 -0.62 -10.47
N ALA A 118 0.16 0.64 -10.09
CA ALA A 118 -0.64 1.76 -10.61
C ALA A 118 -0.51 1.92 -12.13
N ALA A 119 0.69 1.72 -12.68
CA ALA A 119 0.96 1.73 -14.12
C ALA A 119 0.56 0.44 -14.85
N ARG A 120 0.05 -0.58 -14.11
CA ARG A 120 -0.26 -1.93 -14.62
C ARG A 120 0.94 -2.61 -15.29
N GLY A 121 2.15 -2.33 -14.77
CA GLY A 121 3.43 -2.86 -15.27
C GLY A 121 3.85 -4.19 -14.62
N HIS A 122 2.91 -4.96 -14.08
CA HIS A 122 3.21 -6.21 -13.36
C HIS A 122 3.76 -7.30 -14.28
N ASN A 123 3.22 -7.47 -15.48
CA ASN A 123 3.70 -8.48 -16.44
C ASN A 123 5.13 -8.17 -16.90
N GLU A 124 5.44 -6.92 -17.14
CA GLU A 124 6.76 -6.45 -17.56
C GLU A 124 7.78 -6.63 -16.42
N ALA A 125 7.39 -6.35 -15.17
CA ALA A 125 8.23 -6.59 -14.00
C ALA A 125 8.57 -8.07 -13.84
N ILE A 126 7.56 -8.96 -13.94
CA ILE A 126 7.75 -10.40 -13.87
C ILE A 126 8.63 -10.90 -15.03
N ALA A 127 8.36 -10.44 -16.25
CA ALA A 127 9.14 -10.82 -17.44
C ALA A 127 10.62 -10.42 -17.29
N LEU A 128 10.91 -9.22 -16.76
CA LEU A 128 12.28 -8.76 -16.54
C LEU A 128 13.00 -9.66 -15.51
N LEU A 129 12.37 -9.94 -14.37
CA LEU A 129 12.97 -10.78 -13.33
C LEU A 129 13.31 -12.16 -13.87
N ARG A 130 12.34 -12.81 -14.52
CA ARG A 130 12.51 -14.16 -15.07
C ARG A 130 13.45 -14.20 -16.28
N GLY A 131 13.36 -13.18 -17.16
CA GLY A 131 14.19 -13.07 -18.36
C GLY A 131 15.67 -12.94 -18.04
N LEU A 132 16.01 -12.25 -16.95
CA LEU A 132 17.40 -11.98 -16.56
C LEU A 132 17.88 -12.74 -15.31
N ASP A 133 17.10 -13.64 -14.73
CA ASP A 133 17.40 -14.35 -13.47
C ASP A 133 17.76 -13.37 -12.33
N ILE A 134 16.89 -12.41 -12.01
CA ILE A 134 17.11 -11.37 -11.00
C ILE A 134 16.16 -11.55 -9.80
N PRO A 135 16.64 -11.42 -8.54
CA PRO A 135 15.78 -11.42 -7.36
C PRO A 135 14.96 -10.14 -7.27
N GLY A 136 13.64 -10.28 -7.03
CA GLY A 136 12.67 -9.20 -6.87
C GLY A 136 12.25 -8.99 -5.42
N TYR A 137 12.15 -7.74 -5.01
CA TYR A 137 11.61 -7.29 -3.74
C TYR A 137 10.40 -6.39 -3.98
N PHE A 138 9.40 -6.40 -3.07
CA PHE A 138 8.12 -5.75 -3.32
C PHE A 138 7.68 -4.88 -2.13
N ASN A 139 7.28 -3.65 -2.41
CA ASN A 139 6.81 -2.66 -1.43
C ASN A 139 5.39 -2.19 -1.74
N GLY A 140 4.58 -1.96 -0.68
CA GLY A 140 3.21 -1.42 -0.83
C GLY A 140 2.38 -2.26 -1.81
N ALA A 141 1.65 -1.62 -2.71
CA ALA A 141 0.76 -2.27 -3.67
C ALA A 141 1.45 -3.18 -4.72
N SER A 142 2.80 -3.21 -4.78
CA SER A 142 3.51 -4.20 -5.60
C SER A 142 3.63 -5.57 -4.94
N ARG A 143 3.29 -5.72 -3.66
CA ARG A 143 3.19 -7.02 -3.00
C ARG A 143 2.15 -7.88 -3.72
N GLY A 144 2.50 -9.13 -3.96
CA GLY A 144 1.68 -10.05 -4.76
C GLY A 144 1.99 -10.01 -6.26
N LEU A 145 2.95 -9.20 -6.74
CA LEU A 145 3.42 -9.29 -8.14
C LEU A 145 3.93 -10.69 -8.49
N LEU A 146 4.63 -11.33 -7.56
CA LEU A 146 4.99 -12.74 -7.63
C LEU A 146 4.37 -13.49 -6.46
N PRO A 147 3.86 -14.72 -6.67
CA PRO A 147 3.30 -15.52 -5.59
C PRO A 147 4.40 -15.99 -4.63
N PRO A 148 4.05 -16.34 -3.38
CA PRO A 148 4.95 -17.03 -2.48
C PRO A 148 5.50 -18.30 -3.11
N GLY A 149 6.80 -18.55 -2.95
CA GLY A 149 7.48 -19.73 -3.52
C GLY A 149 7.98 -19.55 -4.96
N ASP A 150 7.66 -18.44 -5.64
CA ASP A 150 8.34 -18.12 -6.91
C ASP A 150 9.85 -17.91 -6.64
N PRO A 151 10.75 -18.52 -7.44
CA PRO A 151 12.20 -18.45 -7.21
C PRO A 151 12.78 -17.04 -7.29
N HIS A 152 12.05 -16.08 -7.84
CA HIS A 152 12.47 -14.68 -7.93
C HIS A 152 11.84 -13.78 -6.85
N HIS A 153 10.98 -14.33 -5.96
CA HIS A 153 10.32 -13.60 -4.88
C HIS A 153 11.16 -13.64 -3.59
N PHE A 154 11.53 -12.45 -3.09
CA PHE A 154 12.27 -12.29 -1.84
C PHE A 154 11.66 -11.18 -0.97
N ASP A 155 11.66 -11.37 0.34
CA ASP A 155 11.10 -10.42 1.31
C ASP A 155 12.11 -10.03 2.40
N ARG A 156 12.72 -11.02 3.07
CA ARG A 156 13.51 -10.84 4.29
C ARG A 156 14.95 -10.52 4.04
N THR A 157 15.47 -10.91 2.88
CA THR A 157 16.87 -10.74 2.49
C THR A 157 17.18 -9.39 1.85
N ARG A 158 16.21 -8.45 1.76
CA ARG A 158 16.40 -7.14 1.12
C ARG A 158 17.65 -6.40 1.63
N SER A 159 17.87 -6.36 2.96
CA SER A 159 19.04 -5.68 3.52
C SER A 159 20.36 -6.38 3.14
N LEU A 160 20.37 -7.70 3.05
CA LEU A 160 21.51 -8.47 2.59
C LEU A 160 21.79 -8.19 1.12
N ALA A 161 20.75 -8.24 0.28
CA ALA A 161 20.88 -7.97 -1.16
C ALA A 161 21.40 -6.56 -1.42
N PHE A 162 20.79 -5.55 -0.79
CA PHE A 162 21.17 -4.13 -1.00
C PHE A 162 22.54 -3.77 -0.39
N GLY A 163 23.10 -4.61 0.44
CA GLY A 163 24.47 -4.45 0.96
C GLY A 163 25.54 -5.21 0.15
N LYS A 164 25.16 -6.17 -0.71
CA LYS A 164 26.10 -7.03 -1.45
C LYS A 164 25.90 -7.05 -2.96
N ALA A 165 24.81 -6.47 -3.47
CA ALA A 165 24.57 -6.35 -4.90
C ALA A 165 25.61 -5.47 -5.58
N ASP A 166 25.84 -5.71 -6.87
CA ASP A 166 26.61 -4.84 -7.75
C ASP A 166 25.72 -3.82 -8.48
N VAL A 167 24.47 -4.19 -8.73
CA VAL A 167 23.45 -3.32 -9.31
C VAL A 167 22.16 -3.42 -8.49
N VAL A 168 21.64 -2.28 -8.07
CA VAL A 168 20.29 -2.18 -7.47
C VAL A 168 19.44 -1.23 -8.28
N VAL A 169 18.24 -1.68 -8.65
CA VAL A 169 17.25 -0.85 -9.34
C VAL A 169 16.05 -0.67 -8.41
N ILE A 170 15.64 0.58 -8.20
CA ILE A 170 14.47 0.95 -7.42
C ILE A 170 13.41 1.48 -8.38
N VAL A 171 12.27 0.79 -8.45
CA VAL A 171 11.21 1.07 -9.44
C VAL A 171 9.94 1.54 -8.75
N GLY A 172 9.54 2.79 -8.97
CA GLY A 172 8.23 3.30 -8.56
C GLY A 172 8.01 3.42 -7.05
N THR A 173 9.09 3.66 -6.29
CA THR A 173 9.03 3.97 -4.85
C THR A 173 10.12 4.99 -4.49
N PRO A 174 9.81 5.99 -3.65
CA PRO A 174 10.78 6.99 -3.23
C PRO A 174 11.74 6.44 -2.16
N PHE A 175 12.89 7.09 -1.98
CA PHE A 175 13.76 6.89 -0.81
C PHE A 175 13.21 7.63 0.42
N ASP A 176 12.03 7.24 0.89
CA ASP A 176 11.43 7.80 2.10
C ASP A 176 11.83 7.04 3.39
N PHE A 177 11.14 7.34 4.50
CA PHE A 177 11.42 6.71 5.80
C PHE A 177 11.30 5.17 5.77
N ARG A 178 10.42 4.59 4.95
CA ARG A 178 10.24 3.13 4.78
C ARG A 178 11.49 2.46 4.20
N MET A 179 12.26 3.21 3.46
CA MET A 179 13.55 2.81 2.88
C MET A 179 14.76 3.30 3.70
N GLY A 180 14.53 3.90 4.89
CA GLY A 180 15.58 4.56 5.66
C GLY A 180 16.29 5.66 4.88
N TYR A 181 15.54 6.38 4.03
CA TYR A 181 16.02 7.42 3.12
C TYR A 181 17.15 6.93 2.18
N GLY A 182 17.18 5.65 1.88
CA GLY A 182 18.20 5.02 1.04
C GLY A 182 19.60 4.89 1.68
N LYS A 183 19.79 5.29 2.93
CA LYS A 183 21.11 5.33 3.61
C LYS A 183 21.83 3.98 3.70
N ARG A 184 21.06 2.88 3.67
CA ARG A 184 21.61 1.52 3.82
C ARG A 184 21.91 0.82 2.49
N ILE A 185 21.66 1.49 1.36
CA ILE A 185 21.98 0.92 0.05
C ILE A 185 23.39 1.39 -0.30
N ASN A 186 24.36 0.50 -0.26
CA ASN A 186 25.74 0.82 -0.59
C ASN A 186 26.24 -0.11 -1.68
N VAL A 187 25.96 0.27 -2.93
CA VAL A 187 26.23 -0.54 -4.12
C VAL A 187 26.93 0.28 -5.19
N PRO A 188 27.74 -0.35 -6.05
CA PRO A 188 28.45 0.34 -7.14
C PRO A 188 27.50 1.05 -8.12
N THR A 189 26.38 0.41 -8.44
CA THR A 189 25.39 0.98 -9.38
C THR A 189 24.01 1.00 -8.74
N LEU A 190 23.50 2.21 -8.50
CA LEU A 190 22.14 2.43 -7.99
C LEU A 190 21.34 3.22 -9.01
N VAL A 191 20.26 2.61 -9.50
CA VAL A 191 19.38 3.20 -10.50
C VAL A 191 17.99 3.41 -9.91
N GLN A 192 17.34 4.52 -10.24
CA GLN A 192 15.96 4.79 -9.83
C GLN A 192 15.08 5.04 -11.06
N ILE A 193 13.93 4.37 -11.12
CA ILE A 193 12.88 4.57 -12.13
C ILE A 193 11.65 5.13 -11.41
N ASP A 194 11.16 6.28 -11.83
CA ASP A 194 9.99 6.93 -11.23
C ASP A 194 9.18 7.70 -12.29
N GLN A 195 7.89 7.87 -12.05
CA GLN A 195 7.04 8.71 -12.90
C GLN A 195 7.20 10.21 -12.63
N ASP A 196 7.78 10.58 -11.48
CA ASP A 196 8.00 11.97 -11.07
C ASP A 196 9.51 12.26 -11.00
N TYR A 197 9.99 13.14 -11.89
CA TYR A 197 11.40 13.57 -11.92
C TYR A 197 11.87 14.18 -10.58
N ARG A 198 10.97 14.75 -9.77
CA ARG A 198 11.28 15.33 -8.46
C ARG A 198 11.61 14.27 -7.39
N THR A 199 11.25 13.03 -7.64
CA THR A 199 11.50 11.88 -6.76
C THR A 199 12.84 11.23 -7.07
N VAL A 200 13.30 11.28 -8.32
CA VAL A 200 14.56 10.68 -8.77
C VAL A 200 15.74 11.38 -8.10
N GLY A 201 16.57 10.62 -7.39
CA GLY A 201 17.73 11.16 -6.65
C GLY A 201 17.38 11.92 -5.36
N LYS A 202 16.11 11.99 -4.97
CA LYS A 202 15.70 12.65 -3.73
C LYS A 202 16.19 11.87 -2.52
N ASN A 203 16.79 12.57 -1.54
CA ASN A 203 17.34 12.04 -0.28
C ASN A 203 18.62 11.21 -0.40
N ARG A 204 19.03 10.83 -1.60
CA ARG A 204 20.24 10.05 -1.83
C ARG A 204 20.72 10.19 -3.27
N ASP A 205 22.05 10.27 -3.43
CA ASP A 205 22.68 10.20 -4.75
C ASP A 205 22.47 8.82 -5.39
N ILE A 206 22.24 8.83 -6.68
CA ILE A 206 22.06 7.67 -7.53
C ILE A 206 23.09 7.69 -8.67
N THR A 207 23.35 6.57 -9.30
CA THR A 207 24.26 6.52 -10.46
C THR A 207 23.62 7.17 -11.67
N PHE A 208 22.35 6.88 -11.93
CA PHE A 208 21.48 7.55 -12.91
C PHE A 208 20.01 7.18 -12.66
N GLY A 209 19.10 7.89 -13.31
CA GLY A 209 17.66 7.67 -13.16
C GLY A 209 16.92 7.76 -14.47
N LEU A 210 15.78 7.06 -14.56
CA LEU A 210 14.86 7.12 -15.67
C LEU A 210 13.51 7.66 -15.19
N VAL A 211 12.94 8.56 -15.98
CA VAL A 211 11.63 9.16 -15.70
C VAL A 211 10.61 8.72 -16.75
N GLY A 212 9.55 8.02 -16.31
CA GLY A 212 8.51 7.57 -17.22
C GLY A 212 7.61 6.49 -16.65
N ASP A 213 6.83 5.85 -17.50
CA ASP A 213 5.96 4.73 -17.12
C ASP A 213 6.81 3.49 -16.75
N PRO A 214 6.70 2.98 -15.52
CA PRO A 214 7.54 1.86 -15.09
C PRO A 214 7.39 0.61 -15.96
N GLY A 215 6.17 0.26 -16.37
CA GLY A 215 5.94 -0.91 -17.21
C GLY A 215 6.61 -0.76 -18.57
N ALA A 216 6.44 0.40 -19.23
CA ALA A 216 7.04 0.66 -20.53
C ALA A 216 8.57 0.68 -20.48
N ILE A 217 9.15 1.28 -19.43
CA ILE A 217 10.60 1.27 -19.19
C ILE A 217 11.12 -0.15 -18.99
N LEU A 218 10.47 -0.94 -18.10
CA LEU A 218 10.89 -2.33 -17.82
C LEU A 218 10.85 -3.19 -19.07
N LYS A 219 9.82 -3.01 -19.92
CA LYS A 219 9.74 -3.69 -21.21
C LYS A 219 10.89 -3.29 -22.13
N ALA A 220 11.14 -2.01 -22.31
CA ALA A 220 12.21 -1.51 -23.16
C ALA A 220 13.59 -2.01 -22.70
N VAL A 221 13.83 -2.00 -21.38
CA VAL A 221 15.06 -2.54 -20.78
C VAL A 221 15.21 -4.04 -21.04
N LEU A 222 14.14 -4.83 -20.90
CA LEU A 222 14.16 -6.26 -21.19
C LEU A 222 14.45 -6.53 -22.67
N ASP A 223 13.80 -5.79 -23.57
CA ASP A 223 14.01 -5.93 -25.02
C ASP A 223 15.48 -5.64 -25.39
N ALA A 224 16.07 -4.56 -24.86
CA ALA A 224 17.48 -4.20 -25.06
C ALA A 224 18.45 -5.21 -24.42
N ALA A 225 18.12 -5.73 -23.23
CA ALA A 225 18.95 -6.70 -22.53
C ALA A 225 18.96 -8.09 -23.20
N THR A 226 17.83 -8.52 -23.76
CA THR A 226 17.65 -9.88 -24.29
C THR A 226 18.67 -10.19 -25.41
N ALA A 227 19.00 -9.21 -26.26
CA ALA A 227 19.98 -9.36 -27.33
C ALA A 227 21.42 -9.48 -26.83
N LYS A 228 21.68 -9.17 -25.56
CA LYS A 228 23.03 -9.05 -24.97
C LYS A 228 23.29 -10.09 -23.85
N ILE A 229 22.36 -11.02 -23.60
CA ILE A 229 22.46 -11.96 -22.49
C ILE A 229 23.69 -12.84 -22.62
N ASP A 230 24.51 -12.86 -21.57
CA ASP A 230 25.65 -13.76 -21.39
C ASP A 230 25.28 -14.91 -20.44
N ASN A 231 25.40 -16.15 -20.91
CA ASN A 231 25.10 -17.34 -20.11
C ASN A 231 26.05 -17.53 -18.92
N SER A 232 27.29 -17.05 -18.99
CA SER A 232 28.24 -17.09 -17.87
C SER A 232 27.73 -16.24 -16.70
N LYS A 233 27.23 -15.05 -16.97
CA LYS A 233 26.63 -14.15 -15.97
C LYS A 233 25.31 -14.70 -15.42
N ARG A 234 24.53 -15.39 -16.23
CA ARG A 234 23.34 -16.12 -15.76
C ARG A 234 23.66 -17.13 -14.68
N GLN A 235 24.73 -17.90 -14.83
CA GLN A 235 25.13 -18.88 -13.83
C GLN A 235 25.52 -18.21 -12.49
N LEU A 236 26.23 -17.09 -12.54
CA LEU A 236 26.58 -16.31 -11.33
C LEU A 236 25.31 -15.75 -10.64
N ARG A 237 24.35 -15.24 -11.40
CA ARG A 237 23.07 -14.77 -10.84
C ARG A 237 22.27 -15.88 -10.18
N ARG A 238 22.25 -17.09 -10.74
CA ARG A 238 21.60 -18.25 -10.10
C ARG A 238 22.28 -18.65 -8.79
N GLN A 239 23.60 -18.56 -8.72
CA GLN A 239 24.34 -18.76 -7.45
C GLN A 239 23.98 -17.67 -6.44
N TRP A 240 23.87 -16.42 -6.89
CA TRP A 240 23.43 -15.30 -6.06
C TRP A 240 22.01 -15.53 -5.53
N MET A 241 21.04 -15.87 -6.39
CA MET A 241 19.69 -16.20 -5.98
C MET A 241 19.64 -17.35 -4.99
N LYS A 242 20.47 -18.40 -5.18
CA LYS A 242 20.56 -19.49 -4.21
C LYS A 242 21.03 -19.01 -2.84
N GLN A 243 22.05 -18.16 -2.77
CA GLN A 243 22.49 -17.57 -1.51
C GLN A 243 21.37 -16.78 -0.81
N LEU A 244 20.60 -16.02 -1.57
CA LEU A 244 19.46 -15.29 -1.04
C LEU A 244 18.34 -16.23 -0.58
N THR A 245 18.05 -17.30 -1.31
CA THR A 245 17.07 -18.33 -0.94
C THR A 245 17.44 -19.02 0.38
N ASP A 246 18.71 -19.42 0.54
CA ASP A 246 19.18 -20.04 1.77
C ASP A 246 19.08 -19.05 2.95
N ALA A 247 19.42 -17.78 2.74
CA ALA A 247 19.30 -16.73 3.75
C ALA A 247 17.83 -16.38 4.06
N GLU A 248 16.93 -16.40 3.08
CA GLU A 248 15.48 -16.17 3.24
C GLU A 248 14.86 -17.27 4.13
N ALA A 249 15.21 -18.53 3.84
CA ALA A 249 14.79 -19.69 4.64
C ALA A 249 15.28 -19.57 6.10
N ALA A 250 16.56 -19.24 6.30
CA ALA A 250 17.12 -19.05 7.64
C ALA A 250 16.46 -17.88 8.39
N ALA A 251 16.15 -16.78 7.70
CA ALA A 251 15.44 -15.64 8.29
C ALA A 251 13.99 -15.99 8.65
N THR A 252 13.32 -16.82 7.84
CA THR A 252 11.97 -17.33 8.12
C THR A 252 11.96 -18.22 9.36
N GLN A 253 12.91 -19.16 9.46
CA GLN A 253 13.04 -20.04 10.64
C GLN A 253 13.18 -19.27 11.95
N LYS A 254 13.87 -18.13 11.95
CA LYS A 254 14.00 -17.27 13.15
C LYS A 254 12.68 -16.66 13.60
N LEU A 255 11.72 -16.49 12.69
CA LEU A 255 10.39 -15.93 13.00
C LEU A 255 9.36 -17.01 13.35
N MET A 256 9.61 -18.27 13.00
CA MET A 256 8.65 -19.37 13.26
C MET A 256 8.20 -19.45 14.72
N PRO A 257 9.06 -19.30 15.75
CA PRO A 257 8.59 -19.32 17.14
C PRO A 257 7.58 -18.21 17.46
N LEU A 258 7.65 -17.06 16.78
CA LEU A 258 6.66 -15.96 16.93
C LEU A 258 5.37 -16.28 16.17
N PHE A 259 5.49 -16.84 14.98
CA PHE A 259 4.35 -17.22 14.13
C PHE A 259 3.53 -18.36 14.74
N THR A 260 4.15 -19.26 15.49
CA THR A 260 3.50 -20.42 16.10
C THR A 260 3.32 -20.27 17.63
N SER A 261 3.51 -19.07 18.17
CA SER A 261 3.41 -18.80 19.60
C SER A 261 1.98 -19.04 20.13
N ASP A 262 1.89 -19.79 21.23
CA ASP A 262 0.63 -20.02 21.97
C ASP A 262 0.58 -19.19 23.26
N GLN A 263 1.44 -18.15 23.39
CA GLN A 263 1.44 -17.30 24.56
C GLN A 263 0.09 -16.61 24.79
N SER A 264 -0.17 -16.26 26.06
CA SER A 264 -1.31 -15.45 26.48
C SER A 264 -0.80 -14.24 27.29
N PRO A 265 -1.21 -13.00 26.91
CA PRO A 265 -2.02 -12.61 25.75
C PRO A 265 -1.37 -12.98 24.41
N ILE A 266 -2.18 -13.07 23.35
CA ILE A 266 -1.77 -13.59 22.04
C ILE A 266 -0.63 -12.73 21.44
N HIS A 267 0.41 -13.37 20.91
CA HIS A 267 1.47 -12.68 20.19
C HIS A 267 0.95 -12.09 18.85
N PRO A 268 1.15 -10.80 18.53
CA PRO A 268 0.59 -10.21 17.31
C PRO A 268 1.12 -10.83 16.01
N PHE A 269 2.34 -11.39 16.00
CA PHE A 269 2.85 -12.17 14.85
C PHE A 269 2.06 -13.45 14.60
N ARG A 270 1.55 -14.09 15.66
CA ARG A 270 0.66 -15.27 15.53
C ARG A 270 -0.62 -14.90 14.79
N VAL A 271 -1.22 -13.75 15.12
CA VAL A 271 -2.41 -13.27 14.40
C VAL A 271 -2.12 -13.08 12.91
N ALA A 272 -1.04 -12.37 12.56
CA ALA A 272 -0.68 -12.13 11.16
C ALA A 272 -0.36 -13.42 10.40
N TRP A 273 0.20 -14.43 11.07
CA TRP A 273 0.43 -15.75 10.48
C TRP A 273 -0.89 -16.48 10.20
N GLU A 274 -1.80 -16.52 11.18
CA GLU A 274 -3.13 -17.13 10.99
C GLU A 274 -3.92 -16.45 9.86
N LEU A 275 -3.77 -15.14 9.71
CA LEU A 275 -4.36 -14.42 8.58
C LEU A 275 -3.75 -14.87 7.25
N ASN A 276 -2.41 -15.05 7.17
CA ASN A 276 -1.77 -15.56 5.96
C ASN A 276 -2.29 -16.94 5.55
N GLU A 277 -2.45 -17.85 6.52
CA GLU A 277 -2.98 -19.20 6.28
C GLU A 277 -4.47 -19.18 5.89
N PHE A 278 -5.22 -18.20 6.42
CA PHE A 278 -6.63 -18.03 6.13
C PHE A 278 -6.93 -17.41 4.76
N LEU A 279 -6.03 -16.58 4.21
CA LEU A 279 -6.24 -15.90 2.94
C LEU A 279 -6.43 -16.88 1.79
N GLY A 280 -7.55 -16.75 1.08
CA GLY A 280 -7.78 -17.41 -0.21
C GLY A 280 -6.93 -16.82 -1.35
N GLU A 281 -6.94 -17.47 -2.50
CA GLU A 281 -6.20 -17.00 -3.67
C GLU A 281 -6.62 -15.60 -4.15
N ASP A 282 -7.90 -15.25 -3.99
CA ASP A 282 -8.49 -14.01 -4.46
C ASP A 282 -8.86 -13.02 -3.35
N THR A 283 -8.57 -13.34 -2.09
CA THR A 283 -8.89 -12.46 -0.97
C THR A 283 -8.08 -11.16 -1.07
N ILE A 284 -8.76 -10.02 -1.01
CA ILE A 284 -8.11 -8.70 -0.91
C ILE A 284 -7.79 -8.45 0.56
N TYR A 285 -6.51 -8.32 0.87
CA TYR A 285 -6.00 -8.01 2.20
C TYR A 285 -5.76 -6.51 2.37
N ILE A 286 -6.25 -5.96 3.47
CA ILE A 286 -6.05 -4.55 3.85
C ILE A 286 -5.44 -4.54 5.24
N GLY A 287 -4.33 -3.81 5.42
CA GLY A 287 -3.76 -3.53 6.73
C GLY A 287 -4.00 -2.09 7.12
N ASP A 288 -4.54 -1.84 8.33
CA ASP A 288 -4.78 -0.49 8.84
C ASP A 288 -4.31 -0.35 10.29
N GLY A 289 -3.29 0.42 10.49
CA GLY A 289 -2.65 0.66 11.79
C GLY A 289 -1.13 0.84 11.64
N GLY A 290 -0.46 1.06 12.75
CA GLY A 290 0.99 1.16 12.78
C GLY A 290 1.67 -0.21 12.87
N ASP A 291 1.65 -0.83 14.04
CA ASP A 291 2.25 -2.15 14.30
C ASP A 291 1.64 -3.24 13.41
N VAL A 292 0.33 -3.22 13.24
CA VAL A 292 -0.43 -4.19 12.43
C VAL A 292 0.11 -4.27 11.00
N VAL A 293 0.30 -3.13 10.32
CA VAL A 293 0.82 -3.09 8.94
C VAL A 293 2.25 -3.61 8.89
N THR A 294 3.09 -3.20 9.83
CA THR A 294 4.50 -3.61 9.87
C THR A 294 4.65 -5.10 10.16
N ILE A 295 3.85 -5.66 11.08
CA ILE A 295 3.84 -7.08 11.41
C ILE A 295 3.29 -7.89 10.23
N SER A 296 2.19 -7.44 9.63
CA SER A 296 1.61 -8.07 8.44
C SER A 296 2.60 -8.17 7.29
N ALA A 297 3.39 -7.13 7.07
CA ALA A 297 4.43 -7.14 6.04
C ALA A 297 5.49 -8.24 6.26
N GLN A 298 5.61 -8.77 7.48
CA GLN A 298 6.52 -9.90 7.80
C GLN A 298 5.86 -11.28 7.61
N ALA A 299 4.55 -11.38 7.71
CA ALA A 299 3.83 -12.66 7.72
C ALA A 299 2.94 -12.87 6.48
N VAL A 300 2.14 -11.86 6.13
CA VAL A 300 1.15 -11.96 5.05
C VAL A 300 1.82 -11.92 3.68
N ARG A 301 1.46 -12.88 2.84
CA ARG A 301 2.03 -13.11 1.51
C ARG A 301 0.91 -13.12 0.47
N PRO A 302 0.57 -11.97 -0.12
CA PRO A 302 -0.36 -11.90 -1.25
C PRO A 302 0.13 -12.77 -2.41
N ARG A 303 -0.81 -13.37 -3.16
CA ARG A 303 -0.51 -14.28 -4.26
C ARG A 303 -0.67 -13.64 -5.63
N ASN A 304 -1.49 -12.58 -5.69
CA ASN A 304 -1.83 -11.90 -6.93
C ASN A 304 -1.68 -10.37 -6.80
N PRO A 305 -1.38 -9.66 -7.90
CA PRO A 305 -1.34 -8.20 -7.93
C PRO A 305 -2.68 -7.59 -7.47
N GLY A 306 -2.62 -6.56 -6.64
CA GLY A 306 -3.80 -5.86 -6.12
C GLY A 306 -4.42 -6.48 -4.86
N GLN A 307 -3.87 -7.57 -4.34
CA GLN A 307 -4.33 -8.17 -3.08
C GLN A 307 -3.82 -7.47 -1.81
N TRP A 308 -2.92 -6.51 -1.92
CA TRP A 308 -2.37 -5.79 -0.77
C TRP A 308 -2.74 -4.32 -0.82
N MET A 309 -3.33 -3.83 0.27
CA MET A 309 -3.59 -2.41 0.50
C MET A 309 -3.11 -2.01 1.90
N ASP A 310 -2.53 -0.82 2.03
CA ASP A 310 -2.10 -0.23 3.30
C ASP A 310 -2.15 1.31 3.22
N PRO A 311 -1.99 2.04 4.35
CA PRO A 311 -2.03 3.50 4.38
C PRO A 311 -0.93 4.21 3.57
N GLY A 312 0.04 3.47 3.03
CA GLY A 312 1.16 4.02 2.27
C GLY A 312 2.08 4.93 3.10
N ALA A 313 2.71 5.89 2.42
CA ALA A 313 3.72 6.75 3.04
C ALA A 313 3.14 7.79 4.02
N LEU A 314 1.88 8.18 3.85
CA LEU A 314 1.22 9.14 4.76
C LEU A 314 0.87 8.50 6.10
N GLY A 315 0.68 7.17 6.14
CA GLY A 315 0.40 6.44 7.37
C GLY A 315 -0.91 6.84 8.03
N SER A 316 -1.89 7.34 7.27
CA SER A 316 -3.21 7.71 7.82
C SER A 316 -3.90 6.50 8.40
N LEU A 317 -4.29 6.56 9.67
CA LEU A 317 -5.09 5.53 10.33
C LEU A 317 -6.57 5.72 10.02
N GLY A 318 -7.35 4.63 10.09
CA GLY A 318 -8.78 4.63 9.82
C GLY A 318 -9.12 4.54 8.33
N VAL A 319 -8.16 4.31 7.44
CA VAL A 319 -8.43 4.14 6.00
C VAL A 319 -9.05 2.78 5.66
N GLY A 320 -8.89 1.80 6.55
CA GLY A 320 -9.22 0.39 6.30
C GLY A 320 -10.68 0.17 5.93
N THR A 321 -11.62 0.81 6.63
CA THR A 321 -13.07 0.67 6.35
C THR A 321 -13.43 1.25 4.97
N GLY A 322 -12.92 2.44 4.65
CA GLY A 322 -13.13 3.03 3.31
C GLY A 322 -12.50 2.19 2.19
N PHE A 323 -11.30 1.65 2.43
CA PHE A 323 -10.63 0.74 1.48
C PHE A 323 -11.41 -0.57 1.31
N ALA A 324 -11.94 -1.14 2.41
CA ALA A 324 -12.74 -2.37 2.35
C ALA A 324 -14.02 -2.20 1.55
N ILE A 325 -14.75 -1.10 1.79
CA ILE A 325 -15.95 -0.73 1.02
C ILE A 325 -15.59 -0.58 -0.47
N ALA A 326 -14.56 0.19 -0.79
CA ALA A 326 -14.13 0.44 -2.16
C ALA A 326 -13.65 -0.86 -2.86
N ALA A 327 -12.88 -1.68 -2.16
CA ALA A 327 -12.40 -2.96 -2.68
C ALA A 327 -13.55 -3.91 -3.01
N LYS A 328 -14.53 -4.00 -2.10
CA LYS A 328 -15.71 -4.86 -2.31
C LYS A 328 -16.63 -4.35 -3.40
N LEU A 329 -16.82 -3.04 -3.52
CA LEU A 329 -17.57 -2.43 -4.63
C LEU A 329 -16.91 -2.68 -5.99
N ALA A 330 -15.58 -2.56 -6.06
CA ALA A 330 -14.82 -2.79 -7.28
C ALA A 330 -14.68 -4.27 -7.64
N ASN A 331 -14.80 -5.18 -6.66
CA ASN A 331 -14.64 -6.62 -6.81
C ASN A 331 -15.71 -7.36 -6.01
N PRO A 332 -16.97 -7.34 -6.46
CA PRO A 332 -18.11 -7.85 -5.69
C PRO A 332 -18.01 -9.35 -5.37
N ASP A 333 -17.31 -10.12 -6.19
CA ASP A 333 -17.16 -11.58 -6.02
C ASP A 333 -15.99 -11.96 -5.11
N LYS A 334 -15.06 -11.01 -4.81
CA LYS A 334 -13.90 -11.29 -3.96
C LYS A 334 -14.20 -11.11 -2.49
N GLU A 335 -13.57 -11.93 -1.67
CA GLU A 335 -13.51 -11.71 -0.23
C GLU A 335 -12.62 -10.50 0.07
N VAL A 336 -13.03 -9.67 1.03
CA VAL A 336 -12.23 -8.55 1.55
C VAL A 336 -12.01 -8.77 3.03
N LEU A 337 -10.74 -8.79 3.44
CA LEU A 337 -10.31 -8.90 4.82
C LEU A 337 -9.51 -7.66 5.19
N CYS A 338 -9.91 -6.96 6.25
CA CYS A 338 -9.15 -5.85 6.78
C CYS A 338 -8.65 -6.16 8.21
N TYR A 339 -7.33 -6.10 8.39
CA TYR A 339 -6.69 -6.25 9.70
C TYR A 339 -6.35 -4.89 10.29
N TYR A 340 -6.95 -4.59 11.41
CA TYR A 340 -6.85 -3.31 12.09
C TYR A 340 -6.08 -3.40 13.40
N GLY A 341 -5.40 -2.29 13.76
CA GLY A 341 -5.19 -1.98 15.16
C GLY A 341 -6.50 -1.46 15.80
N ASP A 342 -6.66 -1.63 17.10
CA ASP A 342 -7.83 -1.14 17.85
C ASP A 342 -8.06 0.36 17.68
N GLY A 343 -6.99 1.15 17.75
CA GLY A 343 -7.07 2.60 17.55
C GLY A 343 -7.48 3.00 16.13
N SER A 344 -7.00 2.32 15.08
CA SER A 344 -7.38 2.63 13.71
C SER A 344 -8.82 2.23 13.41
N PHE A 345 -9.27 1.07 13.88
CA PHE A 345 -10.67 0.66 13.74
C PHE A 345 -11.60 1.65 14.42
N GLY A 346 -11.28 2.09 15.64
CA GLY A 346 -12.10 3.05 16.39
C GLY A 346 -12.32 4.40 15.69
N MET A 347 -11.45 4.77 14.73
CA MET A 347 -11.59 6.05 13.99
C MET A 347 -12.71 6.03 12.96
N THR A 348 -13.00 4.89 12.31
CA THR A 348 -13.97 4.79 11.20
C THR A 348 -14.88 3.58 11.30
N ALA A 349 -14.98 2.96 12.48
CA ALA A 349 -15.77 1.75 12.68
C ALA A 349 -17.24 1.91 12.24
N PHE A 350 -17.85 3.08 12.45
CA PHE A 350 -19.24 3.33 12.09
C PHE A 350 -19.52 3.27 10.58
N ASP A 351 -18.52 3.46 9.72
CA ASP A 351 -18.68 3.27 8.28
C ASP A 351 -18.95 1.79 7.90
N MET A 352 -18.79 0.84 8.84
CA MET A 352 -19.25 -0.54 8.66
C MET A 352 -20.78 -0.62 8.50
N GLU A 353 -21.54 0.31 9.11
CA GLU A 353 -22.98 0.44 8.84
C GLU A 353 -23.21 0.71 7.37
N THR A 354 -22.45 1.63 6.79
CA THR A 354 -22.52 1.95 5.37
C THR A 354 -22.21 0.71 4.51
N ALA A 355 -21.15 -0.05 4.84
CA ALA A 355 -20.86 -1.30 4.16
C ALA A 355 -22.04 -2.28 4.20
N ASN A 356 -22.65 -2.44 5.37
CA ASN A 356 -23.79 -3.33 5.57
C ASN A 356 -25.05 -2.86 4.83
N ARG A 357 -25.30 -1.56 4.80
CA ARG A 357 -26.46 -0.96 4.12
C ARG A 357 -26.35 -1.05 2.60
N PHE A 358 -25.14 -0.91 2.06
CA PHE A 358 -24.88 -1.03 0.62
C PHE A 358 -24.60 -2.47 0.16
N GLY A 359 -24.67 -3.47 1.03
CA GLY A 359 -24.44 -4.86 0.67
C GLY A 359 -23.01 -5.16 0.21
N VAL A 360 -22.03 -4.48 0.79
CA VAL A 360 -20.59 -4.65 0.52
C VAL A 360 -19.85 -5.12 1.78
N PRO A 361 -20.21 -6.31 2.32
CA PRO A 361 -19.67 -6.79 3.58
C PRO A 361 -18.19 -7.15 3.46
N TYR A 362 -17.48 -7.05 4.58
CA TYR A 362 -16.09 -7.46 4.70
C TYR A 362 -15.80 -8.07 6.08
N LEU A 363 -14.71 -8.81 6.18
CA LEU A 363 -14.22 -9.38 7.43
C LEU A 363 -13.22 -8.41 8.06
N ALA A 364 -13.60 -7.81 9.19
CA ALA A 364 -12.72 -7.01 10.02
C ALA A 364 -12.06 -7.89 11.09
N VAL A 365 -10.75 -7.88 11.17
CA VAL A 365 -9.97 -8.52 12.23
C VAL A 365 -9.26 -7.43 13.00
N ILE A 366 -9.35 -7.43 14.33
CA ILE A 366 -8.78 -6.38 15.16
C ILE A 366 -7.70 -6.98 16.06
N GLY A 367 -6.47 -6.50 15.94
CA GLY A 367 -5.40 -6.77 16.88
C GLY A 367 -5.51 -5.78 18.04
N ASN A 368 -6.29 -6.14 19.07
CA ASN A 368 -6.64 -5.26 20.17
C ASN A 368 -5.63 -5.40 21.31
N ASN A 369 -4.84 -4.37 21.55
CA ASN A 369 -3.92 -4.26 22.67
C ASN A 369 -4.28 -3.12 23.64
N SER A 370 -5.46 -2.54 23.50
CA SER A 370 -6.02 -1.43 24.29
C SER A 370 -5.13 -0.19 24.30
N ALA A 371 -4.37 0.04 23.21
CA ALA A 371 -3.45 1.18 23.15
C ALA A 371 -3.07 1.60 21.71
N MET A 372 -2.75 2.87 21.52
CA MET A 372 -1.98 3.38 20.39
C MET A 372 -0.52 2.93 20.51
N ASN A 373 -0.28 1.62 20.44
CA ASN A 373 0.89 0.96 21.01
C ASN A 373 2.21 1.34 20.34
N GLN A 374 2.22 1.55 19.04
CA GLN A 374 3.41 2.00 18.31
C GLN A 374 3.93 3.36 18.82
N ILE A 375 3.02 4.28 19.11
CA ILE A 375 3.37 5.61 19.65
C ILE A 375 3.71 5.49 21.14
N ARG A 376 2.90 4.72 21.89
CA ARG A 376 3.09 4.47 23.31
C ARG A 376 4.49 3.96 23.64
N TYR A 377 4.99 2.98 22.90
CA TYR A 377 6.32 2.43 23.12
C TYR A 377 7.42 3.50 22.95
N GLY A 378 7.34 4.31 21.91
CA GLY A 378 8.30 5.41 21.67
C GLY A 378 8.27 6.44 22.81
N GLN A 379 7.09 6.74 23.36
CA GLN A 379 6.95 7.66 24.49
C GLN A 379 7.44 7.04 25.80
N ILE A 380 7.13 5.78 26.08
CA ILE A 380 7.64 5.06 27.27
C ILE A 380 9.17 5.03 27.24
N SER A 381 9.76 4.69 26.12
CA SER A 381 11.21 4.64 25.95
C SER A 381 11.90 6.00 26.21
N LYS A 382 11.21 7.11 25.94
CA LYS A 382 11.75 8.46 26.08
C LYS A 382 11.42 9.14 27.40
N TYR A 383 10.22 8.91 27.92
CA TYR A 383 9.67 9.68 29.05
C TYR A 383 9.30 8.83 30.25
N GLY A 384 9.52 7.51 30.21
CA GLY A 384 9.09 6.55 31.23
C GLY A 384 7.62 6.16 31.08
N GLU A 385 7.23 5.08 31.79
CA GLU A 385 5.93 4.44 31.62
C GLU A 385 4.76 5.36 31.97
N GLN A 386 4.84 6.09 33.10
CA GLN A 386 3.78 6.96 33.52
C GLN A 386 3.40 8.02 32.47
N ARG A 387 4.40 8.72 31.92
CA ARG A 387 4.19 9.74 30.88
C ARG A 387 3.89 9.14 29.51
N GLY A 388 4.52 8.01 29.19
CA GLY A 388 4.32 7.31 27.91
C GLY A 388 2.92 6.74 27.74
N ASN A 389 2.18 6.53 28.83
CA ASN A 389 0.79 6.07 28.78
C ASN A 389 -0.23 7.20 28.57
N VAL A 390 0.15 8.46 28.78
CA VAL A 390 -0.79 9.59 28.65
C VAL A 390 -1.24 9.74 27.19
N GLY A 391 -2.55 9.68 26.98
CA GLY A 391 -3.19 9.81 25.66
C GLY A 391 -3.00 8.61 24.73
N ASN A 392 -2.30 7.55 25.16
CA ASN A 392 -2.04 6.36 24.33
C ASN A 392 -2.80 5.11 24.77
N LEU A 393 -3.28 5.06 26.02
CA LEU A 393 -4.14 3.96 26.45
C LEU A 393 -5.55 4.15 25.93
N LEU A 394 -6.10 3.08 25.37
CA LEU A 394 -7.50 2.93 25.00
C LEU A 394 -8.17 2.03 26.03
N GLY A 395 -9.47 2.07 26.16
CA GLY A 395 -10.17 1.12 27.01
C GLY A 395 -10.23 -0.29 26.42
N ASP A 396 -10.55 -1.27 27.25
CA ASP A 396 -10.81 -2.64 26.82
C ASP A 396 -12.15 -2.71 26.07
N VAL A 397 -12.17 -2.32 24.81
CA VAL A 397 -13.37 -2.26 23.98
C VAL A 397 -13.63 -3.61 23.31
N PRO A 398 -14.79 -4.27 23.60
CA PRO A 398 -15.15 -5.52 22.95
C PRO A 398 -15.77 -5.23 21.56
N PHE A 399 -14.92 -5.02 20.57
CA PHE A 399 -15.35 -4.62 19.22
C PHE A 399 -16.22 -5.66 18.50
N GLY A 400 -16.22 -6.94 18.90
CA GLY A 400 -17.17 -7.93 18.41
C GLY A 400 -18.63 -7.51 18.64
N LYS A 401 -18.94 -6.93 19.81
CA LYS A 401 -20.30 -6.43 20.11
C LYS A 401 -20.74 -5.28 19.21
N PHE A 402 -19.78 -4.50 18.68
CA PHE A 402 -20.08 -3.46 17.72
C PHE A 402 -20.66 -4.04 16.41
N ALA A 403 -20.10 -5.14 15.89
CA ALA A 403 -20.65 -5.80 14.69
C ALA A 403 -22.05 -6.35 14.95
N GLU A 404 -22.30 -6.95 16.13
CA GLU A 404 -23.62 -7.45 16.52
C GLU A 404 -24.68 -6.35 16.57
N MET A 405 -24.31 -5.16 17.08
CA MET A 405 -25.17 -3.97 17.08
C MET A 405 -25.57 -3.54 15.66
N LEU A 406 -24.74 -3.76 14.67
CA LEU A 406 -24.99 -3.49 13.26
C LEU A 406 -25.64 -4.66 12.50
N GLY A 407 -26.06 -5.71 13.21
CA GLY A 407 -26.68 -6.90 12.65
C GLY A 407 -25.72 -7.88 11.97
N GLY A 408 -24.40 -7.70 12.21
CA GLY A 408 -23.34 -8.58 11.74
C GLY A 408 -22.96 -9.65 12.78
N TYR A 409 -21.81 -10.26 12.57
CA TYR A 409 -21.21 -11.25 13.47
C TYR A 409 -20.06 -10.65 14.26
N GLY A 410 -20.01 -10.90 15.54
CA GLY A 410 -18.92 -10.47 16.40
C GLY A 410 -18.39 -11.62 17.26
N GLU A 411 -17.04 -11.70 17.39
CA GLU A 411 -16.40 -12.69 18.26
C GLU A 411 -15.16 -12.09 18.94
N GLU A 412 -15.01 -12.42 20.25
CA GLU A 412 -13.87 -12.05 21.06
C GLU A 412 -12.92 -13.24 21.22
N VAL A 413 -11.67 -13.10 20.78
CA VAL A 413 -10.67 -14.17 20.82
C VAL A 413 -9.53 -13.83 21.78
N ARG A 414 -9.28 -14.71 22.74
CA ARG A 414 -8.22 -14.55 23.78
C ARG A 414 -7.21 -15.70 23.79
N GLU A 415 -7.42 -16.72 22.97
CA GLU A 415 -6.56 -17.90 22.84
C GLU A 415 -6.13 -18.07 21.40
N ALA A 416 -4.83 -18.25 21.15
CA ALA A 416 -4.26 -18.38 19.80
C ALA A 416 -4.89 -19.53 19.01
N SER A 417 -5.17 -20.66 19.66
CA SER A 417 -5.80 -21.84 19.05
C SER A 417 -7.23 -21.61 18.53
N LYS A 418 -7.88 -20.52 18.93
CA LYS A 418 -9.25 -20.18 18.50
C LYS A 418 -9.28 -19.28 17.27
N ILE A 419 -8.16 -18.69 16.86
CA ILE A 419 -8.12 -17.68 15.78
C ILE A 419 -8.68 -18.24 14.48
N ALA A 420 -8.14 -19.37 13.99
CA ALA A 420 -8.56 -19.95 12.72
C ALA A 420 -10.06 -20.27 12.68
N GLY A 421 -10.60 -20.85 13.78
CA GLY A 421 -12.04 -21.14 13.88
C GLY A 421 -12.90 -19.88 13.91
N ALA A 422 -12.45 -18.82 14.58
CA ALA A 422 -13.18 -17.54 14.64
C ALA A 422 -13.24 -16.87 13.26
N LEU A 423 -12.11 -16.84 12.54
CA LEU A 423 -12.04 -16.33 11.15
C LEU A 423 -13.01 -17.06 10.24
N GLN A 424 -13.06 -18.41 10.34
CA GLN A 424 -13.94 -19.21 9.52
C GLN A 424 -15.43 -18.96 9.83
N ARG A 425 -15.81 -18.83 11.09
CA ARG A 425 -17.19 -18.47 11.50
C ARG A 425 -17.58 -17.07 11.01
N GLY A 426 -16.65 -16.11 11.06
CA GLY A 426 -16.85 -14.77 10.49
C GLY A 426 -17.14 -14.82 8.99
N ARG A 427 -16.32 -15.56 8.22
CA ARG A 427 -16.53 -15.80 6.78
C ARG A 427 -17.88 -16.42 6.48
N GLU A 428 -18.24 -17.48 7.18
CA GLU A 428 -19.53 -18.20 7.02
C GLU A 428 -20.72 -17.31 7.37
N SER A 429 -20.58 -16.48 8.40
CA SER A 429 -21.64 -15.52 8.76
C SER A 429 -21.83 -14.47 7.67
N ILE A 430 -20.76 -13.92 7.10
CA ILE A 430 -20.84 -12.97 5.97
C ILE A 430 -21.55 -13.61 4.79
N ALA A 431 -21.17 -14.83 4.42
CA ALA A 431 -21.81 -15.56 3.31
C ALA A 431 -23.32 -15.81 3.54
N ARG A 432 -23.71 -16.08 4.78
CA ARG A 432 -25.10 -16.36 5.14
C ARG A 432 -25.96 -15.12 5.29
N THR A 433 -25.39 -14.01 5.83
CA THR A 433 -26.18 -12.85 6.24
C THR A 433 -26.03 -11.63 5.31
N GLY A 434 -24.97 -11.59 4.49
CA GLY A 434 -24.60 -10.40 3.72
C GLY A 434 -24.19 -9.21 4.58
N LYS A 435 -23.82 -9.44 5.86
CA LYS A 435 -23.36 -8.40 6.79
C LYS A 435 -21.91 -8.63 7.17
N SER A 436 -21.17 -7.55 7.43
CA SER A 436 -19.78 -7.60 7.87
C SER A 436 -19.61 -8.33 9.19
N ALA A 437 -18.43 -8.89 9.41
CA ALA A 437 -18.08 -9.57 10.66
C ALA A 437 -16.86 -8.89 11.31
N VAL A 438 -16.80 -8.92 12.65
CA VAL A 438 -15.66 -8.44 13.44
C VAL A 438 -15.11 -9.57 14.31
N ILE A 439 -13.85 -9.91 14.12
CA ILE A 439 -13.11 -10.81 15.01
C ILE A 439 -12.13 -9.97 15.81
N ASN A 440 -12.45 -9.74 17.08
CA ASN A 440 -11.62 -8.95 18.00
C ASN A 440 -10.65 -9.86 18.75
N ILE A 441 -9.36 -9.77 18.43
CA ILE A 441 -8.30 -10.63 18.97
C ILE A 441 -7.47 -9.82 19.97
N TRP A 442 -7.47 -10.26 21.22
CA TRP A 442 -6.73 -9.62 22.31
C TRP A 442 -5.25 -10.01 22.26
N VAL A 443 -4.40 -9.05 21.91
CA VAL A 443 -2.97 -9.26 21.72
C VAL A 443 -2.14 -8.63 22.84
N ASP A 444 -0.91 -9.14 23.04
CA ASP A 444 -0.01 -8.66 24.09
C ASP A 444 0.43 -7.20 23.82
N PRO A 445 0.10 -6.25 24.71
CA PRO A 445 0.48 -4.85 24.58
C PRO A 445 1.98 -4.58 24.77
N ARG A 446 2.77 -5.58 25.16
CA ARG A 446 4.23 -5.49 25.34
C ARG A 446 4.99 -5.93 24.09
N GLU A 447 4.30 -6.54 23.13
CA GLU A 447 4.89 -6.98 21.87
C GLU A 447 4.66 -5.92 20.77
N TYR A 448 5.73 -5.53 20.09
CA TYR A 448 5.76 -4.45 19.11
C TYR A 448 6.28 -4.91 17.77
N ALA A 449 5.95 -4.14 16.72
CA ALA A 449 6.49 -4.37 15.39
C ALA A 449 8.02 -4.23 15.34
N PRO A 450 8.71 -4.98 14.48
CA PRO A 450 10.14 -4.82 14.25
C PRO A 450 10.49 -3.38 13.84
N GLY A 451 11.53 -2.82 14.44
CA GLY A 451 11.93 -1.43 14.19
C GLY A 451 11.32 -0.41 15.16
N THR A 452 10.17 -0.64 15.75
CA THR A 452 9.58 0.24 16.76
C THR A 452 10.54 0.41 17.98
N LYS A 453 11.13 -0.69 18.44
CA LYS A 453 12.10 -0.69 19.54
C LYS A 453 13.35 0.15 19.26
N ASN A 454 13.72 0.31 18.00
CA ASN A 454 14.92 1.04 17.59
C ASN A 454 14.63 2.48 17.13
N GLN A 455 13.38 2.93 17.12
CA GLN A 455 12.93 4.24 16.64
C GLN A 455 13.51 4.66 15.27
N THR A 456 13.98 3.70 14.48
CA THR A 456 14.66 3.97 13.20
C THR A 456 13.69 4.37 12.10
N MET A 457 12.38 4.18 12.29
CA MET A 457 11.38 4.63 11.32
C MET A 457 11.13 6.14 11.35
N TYR A 458 11.44 6.80 12.48
CA TYR A 458 11.14 8.22 12.69
C TYR A 458 12.36 9.07 13.07
N LYS A 459 13.59 8.56 12.85
CA LYS A 459 14.84 9.33 13.03
C LYS A 459 15.39 9.82 11.71
#